data_0af1bd8bcc02f5f2d59abf8ba214103d
#
_entry.id   0af1bd8bcc02f5f2d59abf8ba214103d
#
_cell.length_a   1.000
_cell.length_b   1.000
_cell.length_c   1.000
_cell.angle_alpha   90.00
_cell.angle_beta   90.00
_cell.angle_gamma   90.00
#
_symmetry.space_group_name_H-M   'P 1'
#
loop_
_entity.id
_entity.type
_entity.pdbx_description
1 polymer ?
#
loop_
_entity_poly.entity_id
_entity_poly.type
_entity_poly.pdbx_seq_one_letter_code
_entity_poly.pdbx_strand_id
1 'polypeptide(L)'
;MKALKKEADERLLIEAAQQDPARFAELYEINFERVYAYVVRRVGNRTETEDLTSEVFHQALANLKRFEWRGIPFAAWLFRIAANLISDRWQRSGREVPDDSGQIESAQVSPVEIEEVERRATLFRLVDSLPAEQRRVVVLRFVEQKSIKDVAREIRKTEGAVKQLQFRALNSLRARMEGADA
;
A
#
# COMPACT_ATOMS: atom_id res chain seq x y z
N MET A 1 -21.66 -14.94 -5.23
CA MET A 1 -22.09 -14.98 -3.81
C MET A 1 -21.05 -14.46 -2.82
N LYS A 2 -19.75 -14.81 -2.90
CA LYS A 2 -18.70 -14.26 -1.99
C LYS A 2 -18.52 -12.74 -2.09
N ALA A 3 -18.55 -12.15 -3.29
CA ALA A 3 -18.36 -10.71 -3.48
C ALA A 3 -19.51 -9.89 -2.86
N LEU A 4 -20.77 -10.26 -3.10
CA LEU A 4 -21.94 -9.57 -2.53
C LEU A 4 -21.96 -9.63 -0.98
N LYS A 5 -21.46 -10.71 -0.37
CA LYS A 5 -21.35 -10.80 1.07
C LYS A 5 -20.26 -9.87 1.61
N LYS A 6 -19.11 -9.80 0.93
CA LYS A 6 -17.98 -8.91 1.29
C LYS A 6 -18.39 -7.45 1.20
N GLU A 7 -19.16 -7.05 0.19
CA GLU A 7 -19.67 -5.69 0.04
C GLU A 7 -20.68 -5.32 1.13
N ALA A 8 -21.59 -6.24 1.47
CA ALA A 8 -22.54 -6.04 2.56
C ALA A 8 -21.84 -5.91 3.92
N ASP A 9 -20.82 -6.73 4.18
CA ASP A 9 -20.02 -6.70 5.41
C ASP A 9 -19.22 -5.37 5.49
N GLU A 10 -18.63 -4.89 4.38
CA GLU A 10 -17.89 -3.62 4.34
C GLU A 10 -18.80 -2.42 4.60
N ARG A 11 -19.99 -2.41 4.01
CA ARG A 11 -20.97 -1.36 4.23
C ARG A 11 -21.38 -1.26 5.71
N LEU A 12 -21.65 -2.39 6.35
CA LEU A 12 -22.01 -2.44 7.78
C LEU A 12 -20.88 -1.91 8.67
N LEU A 13 -19.62 -2.21 8.35
CA LEU A 13 -18.46 -1.68 9.05
C LEU A 13 -18.36 -0.16 8.93
N ILE A 14 -18.60 0.38 7.74
CA ILE A 14 -18.59 1.82 7.50
C ILE A 14 -19.70 2.51 8.31
N GLU A 15 -20.93 2.00 8.24
CA GLU A 15 -22.06 2.54 8.99
C GLU A 15 -21.81 2.50 10.52
N ALA A 16 -21.22 1.42 11.00
CA ALA A 16 -20.85 1.31 12.42
C ALA A 16 -19.75 2.31 12.82
N ALA A 17 -18.74 2.51 11.98
CA ALA A 17 -17.67 3.49 12.22
C ALA A 17 -18.13 4.94 12.10
N GLN A 18 -19.19 5.22 11.31
CA GLN A 18 -19.83 6.54 11.25
C GLN A 18 -20.56 6.89 12.57
N GLN A 19 -21.09 5.87 13.24
CA GLN A 19 -21.79 6.04 14.53
C GLN A 19 -20.80 6.06 15.70
N ASP A 20 -19.80 5.19 15.67
CA ASP A 20 -18.75 5.08 16.69
C ASP A 20 -17.36 5.15 16.06
N PRO A 21 -16.65 6.30 16.18
CA PRO A 21 -15.30 6.45 15.61
C PRO A 21 -14.29 5.42 16.09
N ALA A 22 -14.47 4.78 17.25
CA ALA A 22 -13.57 3.73 17.72
C ALA A 22 -13.57 2.51 16.79
N ARG A 23 -14.66 2.27 16.09
CA ARG A 23 -14.79 1.19 15.12
C ARG A 23 -14.06 1.44 13.79
N PHE A 24 -13.57 2.65 13.58
CA PHE A 24 -12.72 2.96 12.43
C PHE A 24 -11.42 2.13 12.43
N ALA A 25 -10.98 1.66 13.59
CA ALA A 25 -9.81 0.77 13.69
C ALA A 25 -9.94 -0.47 12.80
N GLU A 26 -11.13 -1.06 12.69
CA GLU A 26 -11.38 -2.22 11.83
C GLU A 26 -11.21 -1.85 10.34
N LEU A 27 -11.71 -0.70 9.91
CA LEU A 27 -11.53 -0.21 8.54
C LEU A 27 -10.07 0.14 8.24
N TYR A 28 -9.35 0.66 9.24
CA TYR A 28 -7.92 0.93 9.16
C TYR A 28 -7.14 -0.37 8.92
N GLU A 29 -7.31 -1.37 9.79
CA GLU A 29 -6.60 -2.65 9.70
C GLU A 29 -6.82 -3.35 8.35
N ILE A 30 -8.06 -3.39 7.87
CA ILE A 30 -8.41 -4.04 6.59
C ILE A 30 -7.77 -3.33 5.39
N ASN A 31 -7.60 -2.01 5.46
CA ASN A 31 -7.19 -1.21 4.30
C ASN A 31 -5.75 -0.70 4.37
N PHE A 32 -5.07 -0.79 5.54
CA PHE A 32 -3.73 -0.21 5.74
C PHE A 32 -2.73 -0.68 4.68
N GLU A 33 -2.59 -1.98 4.49
CA GLU A 33 -1.62 -2.54 3.54
C GLU A 33 -1.89 -2.11 2.10
N ARG A 34 -3.16 -2.00 1.73
CA ARG A 34 -3.58 -1.55 0.39
C ARG A 34 -3.21 -0.08 0.15
N VAL A 35 -3.49 0.78 1.12
CA VAL A 35 -3.16 2.21 1.04
C VAL A 35 -1.65 2.38 1.03
N TYR A 36 -0.93 1.69 1.91
CA TYR A 36 0.53 1.72 1.95
C TYR A 36 1.14 1.27 0.62
N ALA A 37 0.66 0.15 0.05
CA ALA A 37 1.11 -0.35 -1.26
C ALA A 37 0.86 0.65 -2.39
N TYR A 38 -0.28 1.35 -2.34
CA TYR A 38 -0.62 2.38 -3.31
C TYR A 38 0.32 3.59 -3.22
N VAL A 39 0.60 4.07 -2.00
CA VAL A 39 1.44 5.25 -1.75
C VAL A 39 2.91 4.96 -2.06
N VAL A 40 3.48 3.84 -1.56
CA VAL A 40 4.91 3.53 -1.74
C VAL A 40 5.32 3.44 -3.21
N ARG A 41 4.43 2.94 -4.07
CA ARG A 41 4.68 2.88 -5.51
C ARG A 41 4.92 4.25 -6.12
N ARG A 42 4.22 5.26 -5.63
CA ARG A 42 4.21 6.61 -6.21
C ARG A 42 5.26 7.51 -5.60
N VAL A 43 5.60 7.30 -4.34
CA VAL A 43 6.49 8.17 -3.58
C VAL A 43 7.92 7.62 -3.55
N GLY A 44 8.10 6.28 -3.44
CA GLY A 44 9.40 5.62 -3.47
C GLY A 44 10.30 5.85 -2.25
N ASN A 45 9.86 6.62 -1.26
CA ASN A 45 10.57 6.93 -0.03
C ASN A 45 9.77 6.42 1.18
N ARG A 46 10.42 5.66 2.06
CA ARG A 46 9.75 5.01 3.19
C ARG A 46 9.11 6.00 4.16
N THR A 47 9.87 6.99 4.62
CA THR A 47 9.39 7.98 5.60
C THR A 47 8.21 8.75 5.03
N GLU A 48 8.33 9.21 3.79
CA GLU A 48 7.27 9.92 3.10
C GLU A 48 6.03 9.05 2.84
N THR A 49 6.23 7.74 2.61
CA THR A 49 5.14 6.78 2.47
C THR A 49 4.39 6.60 3.79
N GLU A 50 5.10 6.46 4.89
CA GLU A 50 4.52 6.30 6.22
C GLU A 50 3.71 7.56 6.61
N ASP A 51 4.27 8.76 6.38
CA ASP A 51 3.60 10.03 6.62
C ASP A 51 2.31 10.18 5.81
N LEU A 52 2.39 9.96 4.48
CA LEU A 52 1.24 10.09 3.60
C LEU A 52 0.17 9.04 3.89
N THR A 53 0.57 7.81 4.21
CA THR A 53 -0.38 6.76 4.59
C THR A 53 -1.14 7.15 5.86
N SER A 54 -0.44 7.68 6.87
CA SER A 54 -1.06 8.18 8.10
C SER A 54 -2.03 9.33 7.80
N GLU A 55 -1.65 10.27 6.96
CA GLU A 55 -2.48 11.41 6.56
C GLU A 55 -3.73 10.98 5.80
N VAL A 56 -3.64 9.95 4.94
CA VAL A 56 -4.82 9.37 4.24
C VAL A 56 -5.86 8.90 5.25
N PHE A 57 -5.45 8.13 6.25
CA PHE A 57 -6.39 7.62 7.26
C PHE A 57 -6.90 8.70 8.20
N HIS A 58 -6.09 9.70 8.51
CA HIS A 58 -6.52 10.86 9.28
C HIS A 58 -7.62 11.63 8.54
N GLN A 59 -7.43 11.92 7.26
CA GLN A 59 -8.44 12.60 6.43
C GLN A 59 -9.68 11.72 6.22
N ALA A 60 -9.49 10.40 6.06
CA ALA A 60 -10.61 9.47 5.95
C ALA A 60 -11.47 9.47 7.21
N LEU A 61 -10.86 9.39 8.38
CA LEU A 61 -11.58 9.46 9.66
C LEU A 61 -12.33 10.80 9.83
N ALA A 62 -11.66 11.92 9.55
CA ALA A 62 -12.26 13.26 9.64
C ALA A 62 -13.49 13.44 8.74
N ASN A 63 -13.49 12.79 7.56
CA ASN A 63 -14.56 12.91 6.58
C ASN A 63 -15.52 11.71 6.54
N LEU A 64 -15.33 10.70 7.39
CA LEU A 64 -16.09 9.46 7.38
C LEU A 64 -17.61 9.68 7.51
N LYS A 65 -18.03 10.63 8.32
CA LYS A 65 -19.46 10.98 8.53
C LYS A 65 -20.15 11.50 7.26
N ARG A 66 -19.38 12.00 6.30
CA ARG A 66 -19.88 12.50 5.01
C ARG A 66 -19.76 11.46 3.89
N PHE A 67 -19.12 10.33 4.17
CA PHE A 67 -18.96 9.27 3.19
C PHE A 67 -20.31 8.59 2.92
N GLU A 68 -20.69 8.53 1.64
CA GLU A 68 -21.89 7.84 1.19
C GLU A 68 -21.48 6.56 0.43
N TRP A 69 -22.00 5.44 0.88
CA TRP A 69 -21.81 4.18 0.17
C TRP A 69 -22.55 4.19 -1.18
N ARG A 70 -21.82 4.09 -2.27
CA ARG A 70 -22.35 4.08 -3.65
C ARG A 70 -22.03 2.79 -4.40
N GLY A 71 -21.85 1.68 -3.71
CA GLY A 71 -21.48 0.39 -4.33
C GLY A 71 -20.02 0.31 -4.78
N ILE A 72 -19.18 1.26 -4.38
CA ILE A 72 -17.74 1.29 -4.68
C ILE A 72 -16.99 0.89 -3.40
N PRO A 73 -15.97 0.00 -3.48
CA PRO A 73 -15.20 -0.39 -2.30
C PRO A 73 -14.63 0.80 -1.54
N PHE A 74 -14.62 0.73 -0.21
CA PHE A 74 -14.07 1.78 0.64
C PHE A 74 -12.61 2.11 0.32
N ALA A 75 -11.83 1.10 -0.06
CA ALA A 75 -10.45 1.28 -0.53
C ALA A 75 -10.34 2.27 -1.70
N ALA A 76 -11.30 2.30 -2.63
CA ALA A 76 -11.27 3.23 -3.76
C ALA A 76 -11.38 4.70 -3.31
N TRP A 77 -12.18 4.96 -2.27
CA TRP A 77 -12.24 6.29 -1.67
C TRP A 77 -10.93 6.67 -0.96
N LEU A 78 -10.30 5.73 -0.25
CA LEU A 78 -8.99 5.95 0.36
C LEU A 78 -7.91 6.24 -0.69
N PHE A 79 -7.92 5.53 -1.81
CA PHE A 79 -6.98 5.79 -2.92
C PHE A 79 -7.17 7.18 -3.54
N ARG A 80 -8.41 7.66 -3.61
CA ARG A 80 -8.69 9.02 -4.05
C ARG A 80 -8.09 10.06 -3.11
N ILE A 81 -8.21 9.87 -1.79
CA ILE A 81 -7.57 10.73 -0.79
C ILE A 81 -6.05 10.67 -0.98
N ALA A 82 -5.48 9.47 -1.11
CA ALA A 82 -4.04 9.28 -1.32
C ALA A 82 -3.53 9.96 -2.58
N ALA A 83 -4.25 9.83 -3.70
CA ALA A 83 -3.90 10.47 -4.96
C ALA A 83 -3.84 12.01 -4.84
N ASN A 84 -4.84 12.59 -4.17
CA ASN A 84 -4.89 14.04 -3.95
C ASN A 84 -3.70 14.50 -3.09
N LEU A 85 -3.43 13.82 -1.96
CA LEU A 85 -2.30 14.14 -1.09
C LEU A 85 -0.95 14.03 -1.78
N ILE A 86 -0.74 13.01 -2.60
CA ILE A 86 0.47 12.82 -3.38
C ILE A 86 0.62 13.97 -4.40
N SER A 87 -0.44 14.30 -5.13
CA SER A 87 -0.45 15.40 -6.10
C SER A 87 -0.12 16.75 -5.45
N ASP A 88 -0.78 17.07 -4.34
CA ASP A 88 -0.54 18.31 -3.59
C ASP A 88 0.90 18.39 -3.08
N ARG A 89 1.49 17.26 -2.69
CA ARG A 89 2.86 17.21 -2.20
C ARG A 89 3.87 17.43 -3.32
N TRP A 90 3.65 16.83 -4.49
CA TRP A 90 4.52 17.03 -5.66
C TRP A 90 4.46 18.46 -6.18
N GLN A 91 3.27 19.05 -6.28
CA GLN A 91 3.12 20.45 -6.64
C GLN A 91 3.91 21.39 -5.71
N ARG A 92 3.85 21.12 -4.39
CA ARG A 92 4.60 21.90 -3.39
C ARG A 92 6.12 21.68 -3.44
N SER A 93 6.56 20.46 -3.83
CA SER A 93 8.00 20.14 -3.92
C SER A 93 8.64 20.51 -5.26
N GLY A 94 7.90 21.09 -6.21
CA GLY A 94 8.38 21.38 -7.56
C GLY A 94 8.75 20.14 -8.39
N ARG A 95 8.35 18.95 -7.98
CA ARG A 95 8.50 17.73 -8.76
C ARG A 95 7.42 17.66 -9.82
N GLU A 96 7.80 17.31 -11.04
CA GLU A 96 6.81 16.98 -12.06
C GLU A 96 5.94 15.82 -11.59
N VAL A 97 4.63 15.99 -11.73
CA VAL A 97 3.67 14.90 -11.49
C VAL A 97 3.92 13.86 -12.59
N PRO A 98 4.26 12.60 -12.27
CA PRO A 98 4.38 11.58 -13.31
C PRO A 98 3.08 11.51 -14.12
N ASP A 99 3.21 11.39 -15.43
CA ASP A 99 2.11 11.41 -16.41
C ASP A 99 1.06 10.29 -16.21
N ASP A 100 1.33 9.35 -15.28
CA ASP A 100 0.41 8.29 -14.82
C ASP A 100 -0.66 8.81 -13.81
N SER A 101 -0.62 10.11 -13.46
CA SER A 101 -1.66 10.80 -12.69
C SER A 101 -2.77 11.32 -13.63
N GLY A 102 -3.27 10.46 -14.53
CA GLY A 102 -4.38 10.79 -15.39
C GLY A 102 -5.51 11.44 -14.61
N GLN A 103 -5.87 12.64 -15.07
CA GLN A 103 -7.04 13.47 -14.77
C GLN A 103 -7.89 13.05 -13.55
N ILE A 104 -7.56 13.66 -12.41
CA ILE A 104 -8.18 13.40 -11.10
C ILE A 104 -9.64 13.89 -11.02
N GLU A 105 -10.18 14.48 -12.08
CA GLU A 105 -11.53 15.03 -12.04
C GLU A 105 -12.68 14.02 -12.06
N SER A 106 -12.39 12.73 -12.30
CA SER A 106 -13.41 11.68 -12.31
C SER A 106 -12.87 10.26 -12.08
N ALA A 107 -11.76 10.11 -11.37
CA ALA A 107 -11.12 8.81 -11.19
C ALA A 107 -12.01 7.84 -10.42
N GLN A 108 -12.90 7.18 -11.11
CA GLN A 108 -13.31 5.83 -10.74
C GLN A 108 -12.04 4.99 -10.80
N VAL A 109 -11.49 4.64 -9.63
CA VAL A 109 -10.38 3.68 -9.56
C VAL A 109 -10.83 2.42 -10.27
N SER A 110 -10.19 2.08 -11.37
CA SER A 110 -10.64 0.97 -12.21
C SER A 110 -10.54 -0.35 -11.43
N PRO A 111 -11.38 -1.34 -11.75
CA PRO A 111 -11.25 -2.68 -11.15
C PRO A 111 -9.85 -3.26 -11.30
N VAL A 112 -9.15 -2.95 -12.39
CA VAL A 112 -7.74 -3.35 -12.65
C VAL A 112 -6.77 -2.71 -11.66
N GLU A 113 -6.97 -1.42 -11.32
CA GLU A 113 -6.13 -0.74 -10.32
C GLU A 113 -6.36 -1.29 -8.91
N ILE A 114 -7.61 -1.64 -8.57
CA ILE A 114 -7.92 -2.28 -7.29
C ILE A 114 -7.24 -3.65 -7.20
N GLU A 115 -7.34 -4.47 -8.24
CA GLU A 115 -6.69 -5.78 -8.29
C GLU A 115 -5.16 -5.67 -8.21
N GLU A 116 -4.57 -4.71 -8.87
CA GLU A 116 -3.13 -4.43 -8.80
C GLU A 116 -2.70 -4.01 -7.39
N VAL A 117 -3.50 -3.18 -6.71
CA VAL A 117 -3.24 -2.78 -5.32
C VAL A 117 -3.40 -3.94 -4.36
N GLU A 118 -4.41 -4.80 -4.54
CA GLU A 118 -4.59 -6.02 -3.73
C GLU A 118 -3.42 -6.99 -3.89
N ARG A 119 -2.94 -7.18 -5.11
CA ARG A 119 -1.74 -7.98 -5.41
C ARG A 119 -0.51 -7.43 -4.69
N ARG A 120 -0.35 -6.11 -4.67
CA ARG A 120 0.76 -5.45 -3.96
C ARG A 120 0.63 -5.55 -2.46
N ALA A 121 -0.57 -5.35 -1.91
CA ALA A 121 -0.81 -5.54 -0.48
C ALA A 121 -0.46 -6.97 -0.05
N THR A 122 -0.79 -7.96 -0.88
CA THR A 122 -0.37 -9.36 -0.66
C THR A 122 1.15 -9.49 -0.69
N LEU A 123 1.82 -8.88 -1.66
CA LEU A 123 3.28 -8.88 -1.74
C LEU A 123 3.93 -8.26 -0.50
N PHE A 124 3.40 -7.14 0.02
CA PHE A 124 3.92 -6.53 1.25
C PHE A 124 3.79 -7.44 2.46
N ARG A 125 2.63 -8.10 2.65
CA ARG A 125 2.46 -9.10 3.72
C ARG A 125 3.49 -10.22 3.62
N LEU A 126 3.73 -10.71 2.40
CA LEU A 126 4.72 -11.75 2.16
C LEU A 126 6.14 -11.26 2.47
N VAL A 127 6.48 -10.03 2.11
CA VAL A 127 7.77 -9.41 2.43
C VAL A 127 7.92 -9.26 3.95
N ASP A 128 6.88 -8.82 4.67
CA ASP A 128 6.91 -8.70 6.12
C ASP A 128 7.06 -10.04 6.83
N SER A 129 6.58 -11.12 6.23
CA SER A 129 6.74 -12.48 6.76
C SER A 129 8.14 -13.08 6.52
N LEU A 130 9.01 -12.40 5.77
CA LEU A 130 10.40 -12.86 5.58
C LEU A 130 11.23 -12.72 6.86
N PRO A 131 12.26 -13.58 7.05
CA PRO A 131 13.27 -13.37 8.07
C PRO A 131 13.87 -11.96 7.99
N ALA A 132 14.15 -11.32 9.13
CA ALA A 132 14.51 -9.91 9.22
C ALA A 132 15.63 -9.48 8.26
N GLU A 133 16.69 -10.30 8.11
CA GLU A 133 17.80 -9.99 7.19
C GLU A 133 17.38 -10.05 5.72
N GLN A 134 16.56 -11.03 5.35
CA GLN A 134 16.04 -11.16 3.99
C GLN A 134 15.12 -10.00 3.64
N ARG A 135 14.20 -9.65 4.56
CA ARG A 135 13.30 -8.51 4.42
C ARG A 135 14.09 -7.21 4.25
N ARG A 136 15.10 -6.97 5.10
CA ARG A 136 15.94 -5.77 5.02
C ARG A 136 16.65 -5.67 3.65
N VAL A 137 17.21 -6.76 3.14
CA VAL A 137 17.83 -6.77 1.81
C VAL A 137 16.82 -6.45 0.71
N VAL A 138 15.63 -7.05 0.74
CA VAL A 138 14.56 -6.78 -0.24
C VAL A 138 14.15 -5.31 -0.23
N VAL A 139 13.91 -4.73 0.95
CA VAL A 139 13.55 -3.31 1.08
C VAL A 139 14.65 -2.41 0.53
N LEU A 140 15.89 -2.59 0.96
CA LEU A 140 17.02 -1.76 0.51
C LEU A 140 17.26 -1.86 -1.02
N ARG A 141 17.06 -3.06 -1.60
CA ARG A 141 17.28 -3.30 -3.03
C ARG A 141 16.14 -2.79 -3.92
N PHE A 142 14.90 -3.04 -3.54
CA PHE A 142 13.75 -2.87 -4.44
C PHE A 142 12.89 -1.67 -4.09
N VAL A 143 12.86 -1.23 -2.84
CA VAL A 143 12.15 -0.01 -2.42
C VAL A 143 13.09 1.18 -2.45
N GLU A 144 14.27 1.06 -1.82
CA GLU A 144 15.24 2.15 -1.76
C GLU A 144 16.21 2.19 -2.95
N GLN A 145 16.07 1.28 -3.92
CA GLN A 145 16.87 1.24 -5.17
C GLN A 145 18.40 1.19 -4.97
N LYS A 146 18.89 0.74 -3.80
CA LYS A 146 20.32 0.69 -3.47
C LYS A 146 21.05 -0.40 -4.27
N SER A 147 22.31 -0.15 -4.63
CA SER A 147 23.17 -1.16 -5.25
C SER A 147 23.52 -2.29 -4.25
N ILE A 148 23.90 -3.48 -4.76
CA ILE A 148 24.35 -4.59 -3.89
C ILE A 148 25.52 -4.16 -3.00
N LYS A 149 26.44 -3.35 -3.54
CA LYS A 149 27.59 -2.81 -2.82
C LYS A 149 27.17 -1.90 -1.66
N ASP A 150 26.18 -1.03 -1.88
CA ASP A 150 25.70 -0.12 -0.85
C ASP A 150 24.92 -0.87 0.23
N VAL A 151 24.09 -1.83 -0.17
CA VAL A 151 23.40 -2.73 0.77
C VAL A 151 24.42 -3.50 1.62
N ALA A 152 25.44 -4.08 1.00
CA ALA A 152 26.49 -4.82 1.71
C ALA A 152 27.18 -3.95 2.78
N ARG A 153 27.50 -2.70 2.42
CA ARG A 153 28.10 -1.72 3.33
C ARG A 153 27.15 -1.40 4.49
N GLU A 154 25.88 -1.16 4.19
CA GLU A 154 24.88 -0.74 5.20
C GLU A 154 24.53 -1.84 6.21
N ILE A 155 24.37 -3.08 5.74
CA ILE A 155 24.08 -4.22 6.64
C ILE A 155 25.33 -4.92 7.16
N ARG A 156 26.54 -4.38 6.86
CA ARG A 156 27.86 -4.90 7.26
C ARG A 156 28.06 -6.37 6.88
N LYS A 157 27.74 -6.71 5.63
CA LYS A 157 27.92 -8.04 5.05
C LYS A 157 28.73 -7.96 3.74
N THR A 158 29.17 -9.11 3.25
CA THR A 158 29.81 -9.20 1.92
C THR A 158 28.75 -9.11 0.81
N GLU A 159 29.13 -8.65 -0.38
CA GLU A 159 28.24 -8.65 -1.54
C GLU A 159 27.71 -10.04 -1.87
N GLY A 160 28.53 -11.08 -1.68
CA GLY A 160 28.12 -12.48 -1.86
C GLY A 160 27.01 -12.89 -0.89
N ALA A 161 27.12 -12.49 0.39
CA ALA A 161 26.09 -12.74 1.39
C ALA A 161 24.79 -11.99 1.06
N VAL A 162 24.86 -10.75 0.58
CA VAL A 162 23.69 -9.97 0.14
C VAL A 162 23.00 -10.67 -1.04
N LYS A 163 23.75 -11.12 -2.05
CA LYS A 163 23.20 -11.87 -3.18
C LYS A 163 22.49 -13.16 -2.74
N GLN A 164 23.07 -13.90 -1.78
CA GLN A 164 22.43 -15.10 -1.23
C GLN A 164 21.14 -14.79 -0.45
N LEU A 165 21.15 -13.75 0.38
CA LEU A 165 19.94 -13.30 1.11
C LEU A 165 18.84 -12.87 0.14
N GLN A 166 19.18 -12.10 -0.90
CA GLN A 166 18.26 -11.70 -1.96
C GLN A 166 17.67 -12.92 -2.67
N PHE A 167 18.52 -13.87 -3.08
CA PHE A 167 18.07 -15.08 -3.77
C PHE A 167 17.09 -15.90 -2.92
N ARG A 168 17.42 -16.14 -1.65
CA ARG A 168 16.54 -16.88 -0.72
C ARG A 168 15.21 -16.14 -0.50
N ALA A 169 15.26 -14.83 -0.35
CA ALA A 169 14.07 -13.99 -0.18
C ALA A 169 13.14 -14.11 -1.39
N LEU A 170 13.68 -13.92 -2.61
CA LEU A 170 12.89 -13.98 -3.84
C LEU A 170 12.29 -15.38 -4.08
N ASN A 171 13.02 -16.44 -3.80
CA ASN A 171 12.49 -17.81 -3.90
C ASN A 171 11.37 -18.06 -2.88
N SER A 172 11.53 -17.57 -1.64
CA SER A 172 10.48 -17.69 -0.61
C SER A 172 9.23 -16.90 -0.99
N LEU A 173 9.37 -15.71 -1.55
CA LEU A 173 8.25 -14.89 -2.02
C LEU A 173 7.53 -15.57 -3.17
N ARG A 174 8.27 -16.07 -4.17
CA ARG A 174 7.69 -16.78 -5.33
C ARG A 174 6.86 -17.98 -4.90
N ALA A 175 7.42 -18.87 -4.08
CA ALA A 175 6.73 -20.07 -3.60
C ALA A 175 5.43 -19.75 -2.84
N ARG A 176 5.42 -18.63 -2.08
CA ARG A 176 4.23 -18.22 -1.33
C ARG A 176 3.19 -17.51 -2.20
N MET A 177 3.61 -16.79 -3.24
CA MET A 177 2.70 -16.18 -4.21
C MET A 177 1.98 -17.26 -5.02
N GLU A 178 2.71 -18.27 -5.52
CA GLU A 178 2.12 -19.40 -6.24
C GLU A 178 1.13 -20.20 -5.37
N GLY A 179 1.37 -20.30 -4.05
CA GLY A 179 0.44 -20.95 -3.11
C GLY A 179 -0.74 -20.06 -2.66
N ALA A 180 -0.72 -18.76 -2.92
CA ALA A 180 -1.81 -17.85 -2.61
C ALA A 180 -2.83 -17.72 -3.76
N ASP A 181 -2.42 -18.08 -4.99
CA ASP A 181 -3.27 -18.08 -6.19
C ASP A 181 -3.98 -19.43 -6.42
N ALA A 182 -3.70 -20.46 -5.59
CA ALA A 182 -4.29 -21.79 -5.64
C ALA A 182 -5.44 -21.94 -4.62
#